data_46589f18f3ea0c45221c4dc92657ebf9
#
_entry.id   46589f18f3ea0c45221c4dc92657ebf9
#
_cell.length_a   1.000
_cell.length_b   1.000
_cell.length_c   1.000
_cell.angle_alpha   90.00
_cell.angle_beta   90.00
_cell.angle_gamma   90.00
#
_symmetry.space_group_name_H-M   'P 1'
#
loop_
_entity.id
_entity.type
_entity.pdbx_description
1 polymer ?
#
loop_
_entity_poly.entity_id
_entity_poly.type
_entity_poly.pdbx_seq_one_letter_code
_entity_poly.pdbx_strand_id
1 'polypeptide(L)'
;MDLLIIVGCLGLIVFLLFRSKARPKLAKKAPKSLVPEDLTIAESEQWLANQESKIDHITQGAEARIFWSVKGEKTALSILYVHGFSACRQEISPVPETLGDKLSANLVCARLAGHGLRQDQMLASAEDWLQSVTDAWEIASRLGDKVIIIAVSTGAPLSIWLTQKVASPSRVHSLIFMSPNFGIRNPFGFILTWPWSEKWVPKLMGKSRQWEPENDQVAKYWSNQYPMQAVIEMQKVVDWTRHTSLQSNQHPLATLYMTGDPTISHKAAVAFHENWQSTKKLLVDVPVDPANVQHVFAGKISAPQRVDWTIRTCLEFIRSI
;
A
#
# COMPACT_ATOMS: atom_id res chain seq x y z
N MET A 1 3.20 40.08 -31.95
CA MET A 1 1.84 39.59 -31.63
C MET A 1 1.76 38.09 -31.76
N ASP A 2 2.47 37.48 -32.70
CA ASP A 2 2.35 36.03 -33.00
C ASP A 2 2.95 35.08 -31.97
N LEU A 3 4.07 35.44 -31.33
CA LEU A 3 4.71 34.59 -30.31
C LEU A 3 3.86 34.45 -29.04
N LEU A 4 3.21 35.52 -28.60
CA LEU A 4 2.30 35.51 -27.44
C LEU A 4 1.04 34.70 -27.71
N ILE A 5 0.52 34.73 -28.94
CA ILE A 5 -0.62 33.91 -29.35
C ILE A 5 -0.23 32.42 -29.38
N ILE A 6 0.94 32.10 -29.93
CA ILE A 6 1.45 30.71 -29.99
C ILE A 6 1.67 30.17 -28.58
N VAL A 7 2.28 30.92 -27.67
CA VAL A 7 2.49 30.54 -26.28
C VAL A 7 1.15 30.38 -25.56
N GLY A 8 0.19 31.26 -25.79
CA GLY A 8 -1.17 31.17 -25.24
C GLY A 8 -1.92 29.95 -25.74
N CYS A 9 -1.85 29.65 -27.04
CA CYS A 9 -2.46 28.44 -27.62
C CYS A 9 -1.81 27.17 -27.12
N LEU A 10 -0.49 27.11 -27.02
CA LEU A 10 0.24 25.97 -26.43
C LEU A 10 -0.13 25.78 -24.97
N GLY A 11 -0.21 26.87 -24.19
CA GLY A 11 -0.65 26.80 -22.78
C GLY A 11 -2.08 26.28 -22.63
N LEU A 12 -3.00 26.72 -23.49
CA LEU A 12 -4.38 26.24 -23.52
C LEU A 12 -4.47 24.75 -23.92
N ILE A 13 -3.73 24.33 -24.94
CA ILE A 13 -3.66 22.93 -25.37
C ILE A 13 -3.12 22.07 -24.24
N VAL A 14 -2.02 22.46 -23.61
CA VAL A 14 -1.47 21.77 -22.45
C VAL A 14 -2.48 21.69 -21.31
N PHE A 15 -3.16 22.80 -20.99
CA PHE A 15 -4.20 22.85 -19.97
C PHE A 15 -5.38 21.92 -20.30
N LEU A 16 -5.85 21.91 -21.53
CA LEU A 16 -6.93 21.03 -21.98
C LEU A 16 -6.52 19.55 -21.95
N LEU A 17 -5.28 19.23 -22.31
CA LEU A 17 -4.72 17.88 -22.23
C LEU A 17 -4.61 17.42 -20.78
N PHE A 18 -4.23 18.30 -19.84
CA PHE A 18 -4.22 17.99 -18.40
C PHE A 18 -5.61 17.73 -17.82
N ARG A 19 -6.64 18.38 -18.35
CA ARG A 19 -8.05 18.13 -17.97
C ARG A 19 -8.68 16.93 -18.70
N SER A 20 -8.02 16.39 -19.72
CA SER A 20 -8.60 15.39 -20.62
C SER A 20 -8.75 14.01 -19.95
N LYS A 21 -9.65 13.21 -20.53
CA LYS A 21 -9.82 11.77 -20.21
C LYS A 21 -8.57 10.93 -20.54
N ALA A 22 -7.56 11.51 -21.19
CA ALA A 22 -6.33 10.84 -21.60
C ALA A 22 -5.29 10.65 -20.47
N ARG A 23 -5.51 11.20 -19.28
CA ARG A 23 -4.65 10.94 -18.11
C ARG A 23 -5.04 9.61 -17.46
N PRO A 24 -4.05 8.73 -17.18
CA PRO A 24 -4.29 7.56 -16.33
C PRO A 24 -4.88 8.01 -14.98
N LYS A 25 -6.00 7.40 -14.57
CA LYS A 25 -6.70 7.70 -13.32
C LYS A 25 -7.32 6.43 -12.77
N LEU A 26 -7.46 6.35 -11.46
CA LEU A 26 -8.24 5.29 -10.84
C LEU A 26 -9.72 5.35 -11.25
N ALA A 27 -10.33 4.18 -11.32
CA ALA A 27 -11.78 4.06 -11.49
C ALA A 27 -12.51 4.78 -10.34
N LYS A 28 -13.62 5.45 -10.67
CA LYS A 28 -14.40 6.21 -9.68
C LYS A 28 -15.20 5.29 -8.75
N LYS A 29 -15.65 4.15 -9.28
CA LYS A 29 -16.48 3.18 -8.56
C LYS A 29 -15.60 2.17 -7.86
N ALA A 30 -15.87 1.93 -6.58
CA ALA A 30 -15.23 0.85 -5.85
C ALA A 30 -15.67 -0.51 -6.41
N PRO A 31 -14.76 -1.48 -6.52
CA PRO A 31 -15.13 -2.84 -6.87
C PRO A 31 -16.03 -3.44 -5.76
N LYS A 32 -16.93 -4.31 -6.15
CA LYS A 32 -17.68 -5.12 -5.19
C LYS A 32 -16.78 -6.25 -4.70
N SER A 33 -16.82 -6.56 -3.40
CA SER A 33 -16.07 -7.71 -2.87
C SER A 33 -16.48 -9.00 -3.54
N LEU A 34 -15.51 -9.87 -3.79
CA LEU A 34 -15.68 -11.24 -4.28
C LEU A 34 -15.91 -12.24 -3.13
N VAL A 35 -15.73 -11.80 -1.88
CA VAL A 35 -15.97 -12.63 -0.68
C VAL A 35 -17.48 -12.87 -0.57
N PRO A 36 -17.95 -14.15 -0.53
CA PRO A 36 -19.36 -14.45 -0.40
C PRO A 36 -19.98 -13.78 0.85
N GLU A 37 -21.20 -13.29 0.71
CA GLU A 37 -21.89 -12.61 1.84
C GLU A 37 -22.16 -13.57 3.00
N ASP A 38 -22.40 -14.84 2.70
CA ASP A 38 -22.68 -15.92 3.62
C ASP A 38 -21.44 -16.68 4.12
N LEU A 39 -20.23 -16.29 3.69
CA LEU A 39 -18.98 -16.91 4.13
C LEU A 39 -18.82 -16.77 5.65
N THR A 40 -18.71 -17.90 6.34
CA THR A 40 -18.50 -17.91 7.78
C THR A 40 -17.05 -17.62 8.15
N ILE A 41 -16.81 -17.26 9.41
CA ILE A 41 -15.44 -17.02 9.93
C ILE A 41 -14.59 -18.30 9.80
N ALA A 42 -15.15 -19.46 10.15
CA ALA A 42 -14.43 -20.73 10.10
C ALA A 42 -13.99 -21.11 8.66
N GLU A 43 -14.77 -20.71 7.65
CA GLU A 43 -14.49 -21.01 6.24
C GLU A 43 -13.54 -20.00 5.58
N SER A 44 -13.29 -18.85 6.23
CA SER A 44 -12.52 -17.74 5.64
C SER A 44 -11.12 -18.15 5.21
N GLU A 45 -10.41 -18.97 5.99
CA GLU A 45 -9.07 -19.45 5.65
C GLU A 45 -9.08 -20.37 4.42
N GLN A 46 -10.04 -21.30 4.37
CA GLN A 46 -10.16 -22.21 3.23
C GLN A 46 -10.58 -21.48 1.97
N TRP A 47 -11.52 -20.52 2.07
CA TRP A 47 -11.91 -19.69 0.95
C TRP A 47 -10.71 -18.92 0.40
N LEU A 48 -9.92 -18.26 1.26
CA LEU A 48 -8.72 -17.52 0.86
C LEU A 48 -7.71 -18.44 0.18
N ALA A 49 -7.43 -19.59 0.77
CA ALA A 49 -6.52 -20.59 0.19
C ALA A 49 -7.01 -21.07 -1.20
N ASN A 50 -8.32 -21.25 -1.37
CA ASN A 50 -8.91 -21.62 -2.65
C ASN A 50 -8.79 -20.49 -3.70
N GLN A 51 -8.82 -19.21 -3.31
CA GLN A 51 -8.55 -18.12 -4.27
C GLN A 51 -7.07 -18.08 -4.66
N GLU A 52 -6.16 -18.21 -3.70
CA GLU A 52 -4.72 -18.25 -3.97
C GLU A 52 -4.31 -19.43 -4.85
N SER A 53 -4.92 -20.61 -4.66
CA SER A 53 -4.62 -21.82 -5.46
C SER A 53 -4.99 -21.70 -6.95
N LYS A 54 -5.82 -20.71 -7.32
CA LYS A 54 -6.16 -20.43 -8.72
C LYS A 54 -5.11 -19.60 -9.45
N ILE A 55 -4.09 -19.14 -8.72
CA ILE A 55 -3.06 -18.24 -9.25
C ILE A 55 -1.76 -19.00 -9.35
N ASP A 56 -1.28 -19.11 -10.57
CA ASP A 56 -0.04 -19.81 -10.86
C ASP A 56 1.18 -19.05 -10.33
N HIS A 57 2.23 -19.80 -9.99
CA HIS A 57 3.56 -19.28 -9.69
C HIS A 57 3.66 -18.38 -8.45
N ILE A 58 2.72 -18.44 -7.50
CA ILE A 58 2.90 -17.75 -6.23
C ILE A 58 4.17 -18.28 -5.54
N THR A 59 5.05 -17.37 -5.15
CA THR A 59 6.24 -17.69 -4.36
C THR A 59 5.79 -18.22 -2.99
N GLN A 60 6.26 -19.42 -2.62
CA GLN A 60 5.95 -19.99 -1.31
C GLN A 60 6.32 -19.02 -0.19
N GLY A 61 5.35 -18.67 0.63
CA GLY A 61 5.47 -17.69 1.71
C GLY A 61 5.00 -16.28 1.33
N ALA A 62 4.63 -16.03 0.07
CA ALA A 62 4.10 -14.76 -0.40
C ALA A 62 2.57 -14.72 -0.51
N GLU A 63 1.91 -15.85 -0.31
CA GLU A 63 0.45 -16.00 -0.40
C GLU A 63 -0.28 -15.04 0.55
N ALA A 64 -1.47 -14.60 0.17
CA ALA A 64 -2.41 -14.02 1.14
C ALA A 64 -2.69 -15.03 2.25
N ARG A 65 -2.75 -14.57 3.50
CA ARG A 65 -2.84 -15.50 4.63
C ARG A 65 -3.57 -14.90 5.83
N ILE A 66 -4.29 -15.77 6.53
CA ILE A 66 -4.84 -15.49 7.86
C ILE A 66 -3.93 -16.12 8.92
N PHE A 67 -3.56 -15.32 9.92
CA PHE A 67 -2.95 -15.79 11.16
C PHE A 67 -3.98 -15.61 12.27
N TRP A 68 -4.31 -16.69 12.93
CA TRP A 68 -5.36 -16.74 13.93
C TRP A 68 -4.80 -16.52 15.34
N SER A 69 -5.47 -15.71 16.12
CA SER A 69 -5.31 -15.72 17.58
C SER A 69 -5.95 -16.98 18.17
N VAL A 70 -7.22 -17.23 17.82
CA VAL A 70 -7.92 -18.48 18.05
C VAL A 70 -8.59 -18.90 16.74
N LYS A 71 -8.25 -20.09 16.24
CA LYS A 71 -8.70 -20.54 14.93
C LYS A 71 -10.22 -20.60 14.82
N GLY A 72 -10.75 -19.91 13.80
CA GLY A 72 -12.18 -19.90 13.49
C GLY A 72 -13.01 -19.01 14.42
N GLU A 73 -12.39 -18.24 15.29
CA GLU A 73 -13.08 -17.32 16.21
C GLU A 73 -12.87 -15.86 15.85
N LYS A 74 -13.85 -15.05 16.17
CA LYS A 74 -13.79 -13.59 16.04
C LYS A 74 -13.07 -12.98 17.25
N THR A 75 -12.29 -11.95 17.01
CA THR A 75 -11.57 -11.22 18.06
C THR A 75 -12.09 -9.78 18.22
N ALA A 76 -11.81 -9.11 19.32
CA ALA A 76 -12.16 -7.69 19.51
C ALA A 76 -11.47 -6.80 18.46
N LEU A 77 -10.22 -7.11 18.14
CA LEU A 77 -9.44 -6.45 17.09
C LEU A 77 -9.01 -7.47 16.05
N SER A 78 -9.04 -7.08 14.79
CA SER A 78 -8.28 -7.74 13.73
C SER A 78 -7.28 -6.77 13.13
N ILE A 79 -6.27 -7.34 12.46
CA ILE A 79 -5.25 -6.58 11.72
C ILE A 79 -5.41 -6.88 10.24
N LEU A 80 -5.45 -5.84 9.40
CA LEU A 80 -5.27 -5.94 7.97
C LEU A 80 -3.90 -5.41 7.61
N TYR A 81 -3.03 -6.26 7.05
CA TYR A 81 -1.74 -5.86 6.54
C TYR A 81 -1.76 -5.72 5.02
N VAL A 82 -1.36 -4.54 4.53
CA VAL A 82 -1.27 -4.22 3.10
C VAL A 82 0.18 -3.87 2.76
N HIS A 83 0.84 -4.74 2.01
CA HIS A 83 2.25 -4.60 1.64
C HIS A 83 2.49 -3.52 0.56
N GLY A 84 3.76 -3.17 0.33
CA GLY A 84 4.18 -2.20 -0.66
C GLY A 84 4.23 -2.72 -2.09
N PHE A 85 4.50 -1.80 -3.04
CA PHE A 85 4.71 -2.11 -4.45
C PHE A 85 5.91 -3.04 -4.62
N SER A 86 5.79 -4.01 -5.49
CA SER A 86 6.77 -5.07 -5.79
C SER A 86 7.06 -6.07 -4.65
N ALA A 87 6.51 -5.87 -3.46
CA ALA A 87 6.73 -6.70 -2.27
C ALA A 87 5.64 -7.76 -2.07
N CYS A 88 5.63 -8.39 -0.92
CA CYS A 88 4.59 -9.29 -0.42
C CYS A 88 4.55 -9.24 1.12
N ARG A 89 3.75 -10.10 1.77
CA ARG A 89 3.61 -10.11 3.24
C ARG A 89 4.93 -10.32 4.01
N GLN A 90 5.98 -10.86 3.36
CA GLN A 90 7.30 -11.04 3.98
C GLN A 90 8.06 -9.71 4.17
N GLU A 91 7.59 -8.62 3.57
CA GLU A 91 8.24 -7.31 3.57
C GLU A 91 8.62 -6.84 4.98
N ILE A 92 7.69 -6.92 5.92
CA ILE A 92 7.93 -6.55 7.32
C ILE A 92 7.66 -7.69 8.32
N SER A 93 7.56 -8.94 7.84
CA SER A 93 7.45 -10.08 8.76
C SER A 93 8.68 -10.14 9.70
N PRO A 94 8.51 -10.38 11.04
CA PRO A 94 7.33 -10.82 11.75
C PRO A 94 6.53 -9.70 12.45
N VAL A 95 6.63 -8.43 12.03
CA VAL A 95 6.00 -7.31 12.75
C VAL A 95 4.48 -7.48 12.86
N PRO A 96 3.71 -7.68 11.77
CA PRO A 96 2.26 -7.83 11.88
C PRO A 96 1.84 -9.06 12.66
N GLU A 97 2.55 -10.18 12.49
CA GLU A 97 2.30 -11.42 13.19
C GLU A 97 2.47 -11.26 14.72
N THR A 98 3.59 -10.65 15.13
CA THR A 98 3.85 -10.42 16.55
C THR A 98 2.86 -9.41 17.17
N LEU A 99 2.41 -8.42 16.40
CA LEU A 99 1.36 -7.49 16.84
C LEU A 99 0.04 -8.26 17.04
N GLY A 100 -0.31 -9.15 16.11
CA GLY A 100 -1.47 -10.03 16.24
C GLY A 100 -1.44 -10.83 17.53
N ASP A 101 -0.33 -11.50 17.81
CA ASP A 101 -0.14 -12.30 19.03
C ASP A 101 -0.26 -11.44 20.30
N LYS A 102 0.42 -10.28 20.35
CA LYS A 102 0.43 -9.39 21.53
C LYS A 102 -0.90 -8.69 21.80
N LEU A 103 -1.75 -8.57 20.79
CA LEU A 103 -3.07 -7.95 20.86
C LEU A 103 -4.20 -8.97 20.93
N SER A 104 -3.88 -10.27 20.87
CA SER A 104 -4.86 -11.36 20.71
C SER A 104 -5.81 -11.05 19.53
N ALA A 105 -5.24 -10.60 18.42
CA ALA A 105 -5.96 -10.17 17.22
C ALA A 105 -5.71 -11.12 16.05
N ASN A 106 -6.77 -11.45 15.31
CA ASN A 106 -6.62 -12.15 14.03
C ASN A 106 -5.91 -11.21 13.03
N LEU A 107 -5.02 -11.76 12.21
CA LEU A 107 -4.29 -11.00 11.19
C LEU A 107 -4.64 -11.52 9.79
N VAL A 108 -4.99 -10.61 8.91
CA VAL A 108 -5.14 -10.86 7.47
C VAL A 108 -4.01 -10.16 6.73
N CYS A 109 -3.14 -10.93 6.10
CA CYS A 109 -2.13 -10.40 5.19
C CYS A 109 -2.68 -10.43 3.76
N ALA A 110 -2.90 -9.26 3.18
CA ALA A 110 -3.31 -9.15 1.79
C ALA A 110 -2.16 -9.56 0.85
N ARG A 111 -2.49 -10.05 -0.34
CA ARG A 111 -1.58 -10.11 -1.49
C ARG A 111 -2.21 -9.29 -2.62
N LEU A 112 -1.53 -8.25 -3.03
CA LEU A 112 -1.97 -7.43 -4.17
C LEU A 112 -1.83 -8.24 -5.46
N ALA A 113 -2.80 -8.14 -6.34
CA ALA A 113 -2.78 -8.82 -7.63
C ALA A 113 -1.46 -8.56 -8.37
N GLY A 114 -0.90 -9.60 -8.99
CA GLY A 114 0.39 -9.53 -9.69
C GLY A 114 1.63 -9.48 -8.80
N HIS A 115 1.50 -9.45 -7.47
CA HIS A 115 2.61 -9.44 -6.53
C HIS A 115 2.88 -10.83 -5.94
N GLY A 116 4.11 -11.05 -5.48
CA GLY A 116 4.51 -12.30 -4.85
C GLY A 116 4.59 -13.49 -5.81
N LEU A 117 4.81 -13.26 -7.10
CA LEU A 117 4.91 -14.28 -8.14
C LEU A 117 6.37 -14.57 -8.48
N ARG A 118 6.70 -15.84 -8.79
CA ARG A 118 8.05 -16.25 -9.19
C ARG A 118 8.49 -15.70 -10.54
N GLN A 119 7.54 -15.40 -11.41
CA GLN A 119 7.80 -14.81 -12.73
C GLN A 119 7.29 -13.36 -12.65
N ASP A 120 8.20 -12.42 -12.87
CA ASP A 120 7.97 -10.99 -12.75
C ASP A 120 6.95 -10.48 -13.77
N GLN A 121 5.68 -10.71 -13.46
CA GLN A 121 4.59 -10.33 -14.35
C GLN A 121 3.73 -9.23 -13.77
N MET A 122 4.18 -8.39 -12.89
CA MET A 122 3.39 -7.30 -12.29
C MET A 122 2.50 -6.55 -13.31
N LEU A 123 1.66 -7.31 -14.02
CA LEU A 123 0.78 -6.84 -15.10
C LEU A 123 -0.59 -6.39 -14.58
N ALA A 124 -0.86 -6.60 -13.29
CA ALA A 124 -2.11 -6.21 -12.66
C ALA A 124 -2.27 -4.69 -12.66
N SER A 125 -3.49 -4.24 -12.90
CA SER A 125 -3.85 -2.83 -12.82
C SER A 125 -3.99 -2.35 -11.38
N ALA A 126 -4.01 -1.04 -11.19
CA ALA A 126 -4.34 -0.46 -9.90
C ALA A 126 -5.74 -0.87 -9.42
N GLU A 127 -6.69 -1.03 -10.34
CA GLU A 127 -8.05 -1.49 -10.06
C GLU A 127 -8.06 -2.94 -9.52
N ASP A 128 -7.17 -3.82 -9.99
CA ASP A 128 -6.99 -5.17 -9.42
C ASP A 128 -6.42 -5.12 -8.01
N TRP A 129 -5.54 -4.15 -7.72
CA TRP A 129 -5.07 -3.92 -6.34
C TRP A 129 -6.17 -3.39 -5.44
N LEU A 130 -7.06 -2.51 -5.97
CA LEU A 130 -8.25 -2.07 -5.22
C LEU A 130 -9.19 -3.24 -4.92
N GLN A 131 -9.35 -4.19 -5.85
CA GLN A 131 -10.10 -5.43 -5.60
C GLN A 131 -9.44 -6.25 -4.49
N SER A 132 -8.11 -6.43 -4.56
CA SER A 132 -7.36 -7.21 -3.56
C SER A 132 -7.53 -6.63 -2.14
N VAL A 133 -7.43 -5.30 -1.97
CA VAL A 133 -7.62 -4.70 -0.64
C VAL A 133 -9.08 -4.67 -0.20
N THR A 134 -10.04 -4.63 -1.14
CA THR A 134 -11.48 -4.74 -0.83
C THR A 134 -11.82 -6.11 -0.28
N ASP A 135 -11.34 -7.18 -0.92
CA ASP A 135 -11.57 -8.55 -0.48
C ASP A 135 -10.87 -8.85 0.86
N ALA A 136 -9.62 -8.38 1.01
CA ALA A 136 -8.89 -8.51 2.27
C ALA A 136 -9.55 -7.75 3.43
N TRP A 137 -10.11 -6.57 3.17
CA TRP A 137 -10.92 -5.82 4.14
C TRP A 137 -12.18 -6.58 4.53
N GLU A 138 -12.89 -7.14 3.59
CA GLU A 138 -14.11 -7.89 3.86
C GLU A 138 -13.82 -9.05 4.81
N ILE A 139 -12.74 -9.80 4.58
CA ILE A 139 -12.29 -10.86 5.50
C ILE A 139 -11.92 -10.26 6.86
N ALA A 140 -11.02 -9.27 6.90
CA ALA A 140 -10.52 -8.71 8.15
C ALA A 140 -11.63 -8.13 9.01
N SER A 141 -12.63 -7.48 8.40
CA SER A 141 -13.79 -6.92 9.11
C SER A 141 -14.72 -7.98 9.70
N ARG A 142 -14.73 -9.20 9.16
CA ARG A 142 -15.45 -10.35 9.75
C ARG A 142 -14.70 -10.95 10.92
N LEU A 143 -13.36 -10.98 10.85
CA LEU A 143 -12.50 -11.62 11.84
C LEU A 143 -12.28 -10.78 13.11
N GLY A 144 -12.66 -9.50 13.12
CA GLY A 144 -12.58 -8.64 14.30
C GLY A 144 -13.75 -7.68 14.41
N ASP A 145 -14.02 -7.14 15.60
CA ASP A 145 -15.03 -6.09 15.79
C ASP A 145 -14.56 -4.76 15.21
N LYS A 146 -13.28 -4.45 15.35
CA LYS A 146 -12.61 -3.32 14.70
C LYS A 146 -11.30 -3.76 14.05
N VAL A 147 -10.89 -3.07 13.00
CA VAL A 147 -9.72 -3.41 12.19
C VAL A 147 -8.62 -2.36 12.37
N ILE A 148 -7.42 -2.81 12.72
CA ILE A 148 -6.19 -2.04 12.61
C ILE A 148 -5.63 -2.26 11.22
N ILE A 149 -5.39 -1.19 10.45
CA ILE A 149 -4.80 -1.29 9.12
C ILE A 149 -3.31 -0.93 9.23
N ILE A 150 -2.44 -1.90 8.95
CA ILE A 150 -1.00 -1.70 8.86
C ILE A 150 -0.62 -1.71 7.38
N ALA A 151 0.08 -0.68 6.92
CA ALA A 151 0.43 -0.59 5.51
C ALA A 151 1.84 -0.04 5.30
N VAL A 152 2.52 -0.57 4.30
CA VAL A 152 3.86 -0.16 3.91
C VAL A 152 3.82 0.49 2.52
N SER A 153 4.57 1.57 2.34
CA SER A 153 4.80 2.19 1.04
C SER A 153 3.49 2.43 0.26
N THR A 154 3.31 1.83 -0.91
CA THR A 154 2.10 1.93 -1.75
C THR A 154 0.85 1.30 -1.09
N GLY A 155 1.03 0.43 -0.11
CA GLY A 155 -0.06 -0.06 0.72
C GLY A 155 -0.80 1.07 1.47
N ALA A 156 -0.10 2.16 1.83
CA ALA A 156 -0.71 3.28 2.53
C ALA A 156 -1.75 4.04 1.67
N PRO A 157 -1.46 4.52 0.45
CA PRO A 157 -2.46 5.15 -0.40
C PRO A 157 -3.61 4.20 -0.78
N LEU A 158 -3.37 2.88 -0.94
CA LEU A 158 -4.43 1.89 -1.11
C LEU A 158 -5.34 1.80 0.13
N SER A 159 -4.75 1.87 1.32
CA SER A 159 -5.50 1.88 2.59
C SER A 159 -6.32 3.16 2.77
N ILE A 160 -5.81 4.31 2.33
CA ILE A 160 -6.60 5.56 2.31
C ILE A 160 -7.79 5.43 1.37
N TRP A 161 -7.57 4.88 0.17
CA TRP A 161 -8.68 4.63 -0.74
C TRP A 161 -9.72 3.69 -0.12
N LEU A 162 -9.29 2.60 0.50
CA LEU A 162 -10.13 1.62 1.17
C LEU A 162 -11.01 2.29 2.25
N THR A 163 -10.42 3.11 3.13
CA THR A 163 -11.16 3.78 4.21
C THR A 163 -12.15 4.81 3.71
N GLN A 164 -11.93 5.40 2.54
CA GLN A 164 -12.84 6.39 1.97
C GLN A 164 -13.94 5.81 1.07
N LYS A 165 -13.72 4.63 0.51
CA LYS A 165 -14.60 4.09 -0.54
C LYS A 165 -15.33 2.82 -0.15
N VAL A 166 -14.80 2.04 0.80
CA VAL A 166 -15.29 0.70 1.12
C VAL A 166 -15.55 0.52 2.61
N ALA A 167 -14.55 0.82 3.43
CA ALA A 167 -14.60 0.51 4.85
C ALA A 167 -15.63 1.37 5.59
N SER A 168 -16.44 0.73 6.42
CA SER A 168 -17.29 1.47 7.37
C SER A 168 -16.40 2.18 8.40
N PRO A 169 -16.55 3.50 8.60
CA PRO A 169 -15.72 4.25 9.54
C PRO A 169 -15.76 3.70 10.98
N SER A 170 -16.89 3.18 11.43
CA SER A 170 -17.05 2.59 12.78
C SER A 170 -16.24 1.30 12.98
N ARG A 171 -15.85 0.65 11.89
CA ARG A 171 -15.09 -0.60 11.89
C ARG A 171 -13.57 -0.39 11.86
N VAL A 172 -13.09 0.79 11.48
CA VAL A 172 -11.66 1.11 11.47
C VAL A 172 -11.24 1.54 12.87
N HIS A 173 -10.32 0.80 13.49
CA HIS A 173 -9.74 1.15 14.79
C HIS A 173 -8.67 2.23 14.62
N SER A 174 -7.66 1.96 13.81
CA SER A 174 -6.53 2.85 13.56
C SER A 174 -5.78 2.49 12.29
N LEU A 175 -4.94 3.40 11.82
CA LEU A 175 -4.05 3.24 10.68
C LEU A 175 -2.60 3.36 11.16
N ILE A 176 -1.73 2.47 10.68
CA ILE A 176 -0.28 2.51 10.94
C ILE A 176 0.43 2.42 9.60
N PHE A 177 1.09 3.49 9.21
CA PHE A 177 1.81 3.58 7.94
C PHE A 177 3.32 3.59 8.16
N MET A 178 4.02 2.76 7.43
CA MET A 178 5.47 2.66 7.42
C MET A 178 6.01 3.04 6.05
N SER A 179 6.91 4.01 5.98
CA SER A 179 7.41 4.59 4.72
C SER A 179 6.32 4.85 3.67
N PRO A 180 5.21 5.56 4.00
CA PRO A 180 4.05 5.63 3.13
C PRO A 180 4.35 6.38 1.83
N ASN A 181 3.95 5.81 0.69
CA ASN A 181 4.16 6.40 -0.62
C ASN A 181 3.05 7.41 -0.97
N PHE A 182 3.08 8.59 -0.36
CA PHE A 182 2.25 9.73 -0.77
C PHE A 182 2.92 10.61 -1.83
N GLY A 183 4.08 10.18 -2.33
CA GLY A 183 4.83 10.77 -3.41
C GLY A 183 6.17 10.05 -3.55
N ILE A 184 6.56 9.69 -4.76
CA ILE A 184 7.88 9.12 -5.02
C ILE A 184 8.97 10.19 -4.82
N ARG A 185 10.20 9.75 -4.48
CA ARG A 185 11.34 10.67 -4.27
C ARG A 185 11.66 11.49 -5.51
N ASN A 186 11.52 10.88 -6.70
CA ASN A 186 11.75 11.57 -7.96
C ASN A 186 10.70 12.66 -8.18
N PRO A 187 11.06 13.95 -8.26
CA PRO A 187 10.12 15.04 -8.45
C PRO A 187 9.36 14.99 -9.78
N PHE A 188 9.87 14.26 -10.77
CA PHE A 188 9.23 14.06 -12.07
C PHE A 188 8.22 12.91 -12.10
N GLY A 189 7.90 12.29 -10.93
CA GLY A 189 6.92 11.21 -10.85
C GLY A 189 5.55 11.54 -11.44
N PHE A 190 5.14 12.80 -11.41
CA PHE A 190 3.89 13.27 -12.00
C PHE A 190 3.79 13.03 -13.52
N ILE A 191 4.93 12.87 -14.22
CA ILE A 191 4.98 12.59 -15.66
C ILE A 191 4.36 11.21 -15.97
N LEU A 192 4.44 10.27 -15.03
CA LEU A 192 3.88 8.91 -15.17
C LEU A 192 2.35 8.90 -15.34
N THR A 193 1.67 9.96 -14.96
CA THR A 193 0.23 10.11 -15.14
C THR A 193 -0.14 11.27 -16.07
N TRP A 194 0.80 11.72 -16.90
CA TRP A 194 0.50 12.67 -17.98
C TRP A 194 -0.41 12.04 -19.05
N PRO A 195 -1.09 12.87 -19.87
CA PRO A 195 -1.91 12.34 -20.94
C PRO A 195 -1.13 11.36 -21.82
N TRP A 196 -1.75 10.19 -22.07
CA TRP A 196 -1.18 9.09 -22.88
C TRP A 196 0.18 8.55 -22.37
N SER A 197 0.54 8.77 -21.12
CA SER A 197 1.81 8.28 -20.55
C SER A 197 1.99 6.77 -20.76
N GLU A 198 0.94 6.00 -20.68
CA GLU A 198 0.94 4.55 -20.96
C GLU A 198 1.52 4.21 -22.35
N LYS A 199 1.39 5.12 -23.33
CA LYS A 199 1.88 4.92 -24.69
C LYS A 199 3.30 5.42 -24.91
N TRP A 200 3.69 6.55 -24.29
CA TRP A 200 4.96 7.19 -24.57
C TRP A 200 6.03 6.97 -23.48
N VAL A 201 5.64 6.82 -22.21
CA VAL A 201 6.61 6.59 -21.12
C VAL A 201 7.44 5.33 -21.37
N PRO A 202 6.86 4.15 -21.72
CA PRO A 202 7.65 2.96 -22.00
C PRO A 202 8.60 3.11 -23.20
N LYS A 203 8.29 4.01 -24.16
CA LYS A 203 9.18 4.28 -25.31
C LYS A 203 10.36 5.16 -24.93
N LEU A 204 10.20 6.10 -24.01
CA LEU A 204 11.25 7.05 -23.61
C LEU A 204 12.08 6.54 -22.42
N MET A 205 11.46 5.88 -21.46
CA MET A 205 12.09 5.46 -20.20
C MET A 205 12.40 3.97 -20.14
N GLY A 206 12.13 3.23 -21.22
CA GLY A 206 12.26 1.78 -21.26
C GLY A 206 10.96 1.05 -20.91
N LYS A 207 10.82 -0.17 -21.45
CA LYS A 207 9.61 -0.99 -21.27
C LYS A 207 9.51 -1.61 -19.89
N SER A 208 10.63 -1.81 -19.20
CA SER A 208 10.71 -2.42 -17.88
C SER A 208 11.68 -1.66 -16.98
N ARG A 209 11.49 -1.82 -15.69
CA ARG A 209 12.45 -1.43 -14.65
C ARG A 209 13.03 -2.68 -14.02
N GLN A 210 14.32 -2.58 -13.69
CA GLN A 210 15.05 -3.63 -12.99
C GLN A 210 15.93 -2.97 -11.92
N TRP A 211 16.16 -3.69 -10.82
CA TRP A 211 17.07 -3.31 -9.75
C TRP A 211 17.71 -4.55 -9.14
N GLU A 212 18.90 -4.39 -8.56
CA GLU A 212 19.63 -5.51 -7.96
C GLU A 212 19.15 -5.73 -6.51
N PRO A 213 18.70 -6.96 -6.17
CA PRO A 213 18.31 -7.32 -4.82
C PRO A 213 19.53 -7.30 -3.87
N GLU A 214 19.33 -6.78 -2.66
CA GLU A 214 20.37 -6.69 -1.65
C GLU A 214 20.81 -8.07 -1.10
N ASN A 215 19.92 -9.06 -1.16
CA ASN A 215 20.18 -10.44 -0.71
C ASN A 215 19.18 -11.42 -1.35
N ASP A 216 19.42 -12.73 -1.16
CA ASP A 216 18.60 -13.81 -1.72
C ASP A 216 17.13 -13.78 -1.25
N GLN A 217 16.87 -13.32 -0.03
CA GLN A 217 15.50 -13.23 0.48
C GLN A 217 14.75 -12.07 -0.18
N VAL A 218 15.43 -10.95 -0.44
CA VAL A 218 14.88 -9.85 -1.24
C VAL A 218 14.62 -10.33 -2.67
N ALA A 219 15.58 -11.04 -3.29
CA ALA A 219 15.39 -11.63 -4.62
C ALA A 219 14.20 -12.59 -4.69
N LYS A 220 13.92 -13.31 -3.59
CA LYS A 220 12.82 -14.28 -3.51
C LYS A 220 11.45 -13.63 -3.36
N TYR A 221 11.34 -12.57 -2.55
CA TYR A 221 10.05 -12.04 -2.08
C TYR A 221 9.67 -10.69 -2.69
N TRP A 222 10.56 -10.05 -3.45
CA TRP A 222 10.25 -8.84 -4.21
C TRP A 222 10.36 -9.10 -5.72
N SER A 223 9.47 -8.49 -6.48
CA SER A 223 9.65 -8.39 -7.93
C SER A 223 10.72 -7.35 -8.20
N ASN A 224 11.91 -7.79 -8.62
CA ASN A 224 13.03 -6.91 -8.94
C ASN A 224 13.10 -6.49 -10.42
N GLN A 225 12.22 -7.09 -11.25
CA GLN A 225 12.00 -6.68 -12.63
C GLN A 225 10.50 -6.60 -12.90
N TYR A 226 10.02 -5.50 -13.44
CA TYR A 226 8.60 -5.30 -13.74
C TYR A 226 8.39 -4.31 -14.89
N PRO A 227 7.25 -4.37 -15.62
CA PRO A 227 6.96 -3.47 -16.72
C PRO A 227 6.78 -2.03 -16.23
N MET A 228 7.12 -1.06 -17.07
CA MET A 228 6.90 0.37 -16.80
C MET A 228 5.41 0.66 -16.55
N GLN A 229 4.50 -0.13 -17.14
CA GLN A 229 3.07 -0.03 -16.88
C GLN A 229 2.74 -0.20 -15.38
N ALA A 230 3.37 -1.12 -14.67
CA ALA A 230 3.16 -1.29 -13.22
C ALA A 230 3.52 -0.03 -12.42
N VAL A 231 4.56 0.71 -12.84
CA VAL A 231 4.96 1.97 -12.21
C VAL A 231 3.90 3.06 -12.48
N ILE A 232 3.30 3.08 -13.65
CA ILE A 232 2.19 3.98 -14.00
C ILE A 232 0.97 3.65 -13.14
N GLU A 233 0.63 2.36 -12.98
CA GLU A 233 -0.48 1.92 -12.13
C GLU A 233 -0.26 2.34 -10.66
N MET A 234 0.95 2.18 -10.14
CA MET A 234 1.31 2.67 -8.80
C MET A 234 1.11 4.19 -8.70
N GLN A 235 1.56 4.96 -9.69
CA GLN A 235 1.43 6.41 -9.67
C GLN A 235 -0.04 6.87 -9.72
N LYS A 236 -0.94 6.13 -10.39
CA LYS A 236 -2.39 6.41 -10.37
C LYS A 236 -2.94 6.43 -8.94
N VAL A 237 -2.52 5.46 -8.11
CA VAL A 237 -2.94 5.36 -6.70
C VAL A 237 -2.39 6.51 -5.88
N VAL A 238 -1.10 6.82 -6.05
CA VAL A 238 -0.43 7.94 -5.37
C VAL A 238 -1.10 9.27 -5.74
N ASP A 239 -1.34 9.52 -7.01
CA ASP A 239 -1.97 10.77 -7.48
C ASP A 239 -3.41 10.89 -6.99
N TRP A 240 -4.16 9.79 -6.96
CA TRP A 240 -5.51 9.81 -6.40
C TRP A 240 -5.48 10.27 -4.93
N THR A 241 -4.57 9.75 -4.12
CA THR A 241 -4.45 10.10 -2.70
C THR A 241 -4.06 11.57 -2.51
N ARG A 242 -3.17 12.09 -3.36
CA ARG A 242 -2.74 13.50 -3.31
C ARG A 242 -3.85 14.50 -3.63
N HIS A 243 -4.87 14.07 -4.38
CA HIS A 243 -5.98 14.93 -4.79
C HIS A 243 -7.28 14.64 -4.04
N THR A 244 -7.27 13.68 -3.12
CA THR A 244 -8.46 13.34 -2.33
C THR A 244 -8.59 14.24 -1.11
N SER A 245 -9.84 14.54 -0.70
CA SER A 245 -10.06 15.28 0.53
C SER A 245 -9.81 14.39 1.74
N LEU A 246 -9.10 14.91 2.73
CA LEU A 246 -8.82 14.23 4.00
C LEU A 246 -9.77 14.66 5.13
N GLN A 247 -10.73 15.52 4.86
CA GLN A 247 -11.61 16.12 5.91
C GLN A 247 -12.45 15.10 6.67
N SER A 248 -12.81 13.98 6.07
CA SER A 248 -13.59 12.90 6.71
C SER A 248 -12.72 11.90 7.49
N ASN A 249 -11.40 12.01 7.40
CA ASN A 249 -10.48 11.03 7.96
C ASN A 249 -10.13 11.38 9.42
N GLN A 250 -10.88 10.84 10.37
CA GLN A 250 -10.70 11.09 11.80
C GLN A 250 -10.13 9.90 12.57
N HIS A 251 -9.75 8.82 11.88
CA HIS A 251 -9.18 7.64 12.53
C HIS A 251 -7.82 7.95 13.15
N PRO A 252 -7.48 7.35 14.28
CA PRO A 252 -6.13 7.41 14.83
C PRO A 252 -5.09 6.98 13.79
N LEU A 253 -3.99 7.75 13.66
CA LEU A 253 -2.96 7.53 12.64
C LEU A 253 -1.56 7.57 13.24
N ALA A 254 -0.80 6.48 13.08
CA ALA A 254 0.65 6.49 13.22
C ALA A 254 1.32 6.51 11.84
N THR A 255 2.30 7.38 11.67
CA THR A 255 3.16 7.44 10.48
C THR A 255 4.60 7.33 10.90
N LEU A 256 5.27 6.25 10.50
CA LEU A 256 6.68 6.00 10.70
C LEU A 256 7.40 6.20 9.35
N TYR A 257 8.41 7.04 9.32
CA TYR A 257 9.15 7.35 8.09
C TYR A 257 10.65 7.49 8.38
N MET A 258 11.48 7.46 7.37
CA MET A 258 12.89 7.80 7.46
C MET A 258 13.19 9.07 6.67
N THR A 259 13.81 10.03 7.32
CA THR A 259 14.40 11.17 6.61
C THR A 259 15.48 10.68 5.66
N GLY A 260 15.39 11.09 4.39
CA GLY A 260 16.33 10.65 3.35
C GLY A 260 15.92 9.35 2.62
N ASP A 261 14.76 8.76 2.90
CA ASP A 261 14.25 7.57 2.21
C ASP A 261 14.59 7.58 0.70
N PRO A 262 15.25 6.52 0.17
CA PRO A 262 15.73 6.51 -1.21
C PRO A 262 14.62 6.34 -2.25
N THR A 263 13.43 5.92 -1.84
CA THR A 263 12.34 5.52 -2.74
C THR A 263 11.20 6.54 -2.75
N ILE A 264 10.74 6.95 -1.57
CA ILE A 264 9.60 7.87 -1.44
C ILE A 264 10.03 9.25 -0.92
N SER A 265 9.17 10.23 -1.08
CA SER A 265 9.30 11.54 -0.50
C SER A 265 8.85 11.53 0.96
N HIS A 266 9.78 11.45 1.92
CA HIS A 266 9.45 11.60 3.34
C HIS A 266 8.72 12.93 3.63
N LYS A 267 9.03 14.00 2.88
CA LYS A 267 8.32 15.29 3.00
C LYS A 267 6.85 15.16 2.64
N ALA A 268 6.52 14.36 1.63
CA ALA A 268 5.12 14.09 1.27
C ALA A 268 4.41 13.26 2.35
N ALA A 269 5.11 12.32 2.98
CA ALA A 269 4.58 11.53 4.10
C ALA A 269 4.29 12.41 5.33
N VAL A 270 5.21 13.30 5.69
CA VAL A 270 5.04 14.27 6.78
C VAL A 270 3.87 15.21 6.50
N ALA A 271 3.85 15.84 5.32
CA ALA A 271 2.78 16.76 4.93
C ALA A 271 1.40 16.08 4.91
N PHE A 272 1.34 14.81 4.47
CA PHE A 272 0.10 14.04 4.54
C PHE A 272 -0.36 13.84 5.99
N HIS A 273 0.56 13.46 6.88
CA HIS A 273 0.29 13.27 8.30
C HIS A 273 -0.19 14.55 8.98
N GLU A 274 0.45 15.68 8.71
CA GLU A 274 0.09 16.98 9.26
C GLU A 274 -1.33 17.39 8.87
N ASN A 275 -1.74 17.12 7.63
CA ASN A 275 -3.07 17.42 7.10
C ASN A 275 -4.15 16.40 7.54
N TRP A 276 -3.79 15.33 8.26
CA TRP A 276 -4.74 14.35 8.78
C TRP A 276 -5.54 14.92 9.94
N GLN A 277 -6.87 14.75 9.93
CA GLN A 277 -7.76 15.47 10.82
C GLN A 277 -7.97 14.83 12.20
N SER A 278 -7.39 13.67 12.48
CA SER A 278 -7.49 13.04 13.80
C SER A 278 -6.72 13.79 14.87
N THR A 279 -7.27 13.85 16.08
CA THR A 279 -6.56 14.33 17.28
C THR A 279 -5.60 13.28 17.86
N LYS A 280 -5.76 12.00 17.47
CA LYS A 280 -4.93 10.87 17.87
C LYS A 280 -3.94 10.57 16.75
N LYS A 281 -2.81 11.27 16.75
CA LYS A 281 -1.75 11.12 15.72
C LYS A 281 -0.40 10.89 16.36
N LEU A 282 0.40 10.02 15.72
CA LEU A 282 1.81 9.79 16.06
C LEU A 282 2.64 9.88 14.79
N LEU A 283 3.57 10.83 14.73
CA LEU A 283 4.55 10.97 13.65
C LEU A 283 5.95 10.61 14.21
N VAL A 284 6.62 9.66 13.57
CA VAL A 284 7.92 9.17 14.01
C VAL A 284 8.92 9.19 12.86
N ASP A 285 9.97 9.98 13.00
CA ASP A 285 11.19 9.82 12.19
C ASP A 285 11.99 8.65 12.78
N VAL A 286 12.14 7.58 12.02
CA VAL A 286 12.77 6.34 12.50
C VAL A 286 14.26 6.60 12.75
N PRO A 287 14.76 6.40 13.97
CA PRO A 287 16.15 6.65 14.29
C PRO A 287 17.09 5.79 13.42
N VAL A 288 17.98 6.44 12.67
CA VAL A 288 18.91 5.77 11.77
C VAL A 288 20.20 6.59 11.60
N ASP A 289 21.32 5.89 11.50
CA ASP A 289 22.54 6.47 10.97
C ASP A 289 22.30 6.84 9.49
N PRO A 290 22.65 8.06 9.04
CA PRO A 290 22.48 8.49 7.66
C PRO A 290 23.06 7.54 6.60
N ALA A 291 24.09 6.77 6.94
CA ALA A 291 24.67 5.74 6.06
C ALA A 291 23.77 4.49 5.87
N ASN A 292 22.79 4.30 6.76
CA ASN A 292 21.91 3.12 6.79
C ASN A 292 20.44 3.46 6.52
N VAL A 293 20.17 4.54 5.81
CA VAL A 293 18.81 4.92 5.41
C VAL A 293 18.30 3.95 4.35
N GLN A 294 17.12 3.38 4.59
CA GLN A 294 16.49 2.43 3.68
C GLN A 294 14.97 2.64 3.63
N HIS A 295 14.36 2.16 2.56
CA HIS A 295 12.92 2.31 2.37
C HIS A 295 12.12 1.38 3.29
N VAL A 296 12.45 0.08 3.29
CA VAL A 296 11.83 -0.93 4.18
C VAL A 296 12.68 -1.03 5.44
N PHE A 297 12.31 -0.28 6.48
CA PHE A 297 13.07 -0.19 7.72
C PHE A 297 12.65 -1.18 8.80
N ALA A 298 11.66 -2.03 8.53
CA ALA A 298 11.17 -3.07 9.44
C ALA A 298 11.24 -4.45 8.77
N GLY A 299 11.08 -5.51 9.57
CA GLY A 299 11.09 -6.88 9.08
C GLY A 299 12.47 -7.53 9.09
N LYS A 300 12.46 -8.86 9.26
CA LYS A 300 13.68 -9.66 9.44
C LYS A 300 14.56 -9.74 8.20
N ILE A 301 14.03 -9.47 7.00
CA ILE A 301 14.76 -9.56 5.74
C ILE A 301 15.61 -8.31 5.51
N SER A 302 15.02 -7.13 5.65
CA SER A 302 15.68 -5.86 5.33
C SER A 302 16.25 -5.15 6.54
N ALA A 303 15.62 -5.26 7.72
CA ALA A 303 16.00 -4.51 8.91
C ALA A 303 15.77 -5.28 10.22
N PRO A 304 16.42 -6.45 10.42
CA PRO A 304 16.19 -7.30 11.60
C PRO A 304 16.41 -6.57 12.92
N GLN A 305 17.35 -5.63 12.97
CA GLN A 305 17.69 -4.84 14.17
C GLN A 305 16.60 -3.87 14.62
N ARG A 306 15.60 -3.58 13.77
CA ARG A 306 14.50 -2.66 14.06
C ARG A 306 13.17 -3.34 14.34
N VAL A 307 13.09 -4.64 14.21
CA VAL A 307 11.83 -5.41 14.39
C VAL A 307 11.22 -5.12 15.77
N ASP A 308 11.99 -5.29 16.85
CA ASP A 308 11.48 -5.11 18.22
C ASP A 308 11.12 -3.65 18.52
N TRP A 309 11.89 -2.71 18.01
CA TRP A 309 11.60 -1.29 18.13
C TRP A 309 10.28 -0.94 17.42
N THR A 310 10.09 -1.41 16.19
CA THR A 310 8.88 -1.17 15.42
C THR A 310 7.65 -1.75 16.10
N ILE A 311 7.75 -3.00 16.59
CA ILE A 311 6.66 -3.66 17.32
C ILE A 311 6.29 -2.84 18.56
N ARG A 312 7.27 -2.43 19.36
CA ARG A 312 7.04 -1.64 20.57
C ARG A 312 6.36 -0.30 20.25
N THR A 313 6.87 0.44 19.28
CA THR A 313 6.30 1.73 18.87
C THR A 313 4.85 1.59 18.40
N CYS A 314 4.54 0.55 17.62
CA CYS A 314 3.17 0.28 17.17
C CYS A 314 2.26 -0.09 18.35
N LEU A 315 2.71 -0.94 19.28
CA LEU A 315 1.93 -1.33 20.46
C LEU A 315 1.64 -0.15 21.38
N GLU A 316 2.63 0.70 21.64
CA GLU A 316 2.45 1.91 22.44
C GLU A 316 1.40 2.83 21.84
N PHE A 317 1.45 3.05 20.53
CA PHE A 317 0.41 3.81 19.83
C PHE A 317 -0.96 3.16 19.94
N ILE A 318 -1.11 1.88 19.62
CA ILE A 318 -2.41 1.17 19.66
C ILE A 318 -3.02 1.22 21.06
N ARG A 319 -2.22 1.10 22.12
CA ARG A 319 -2.67 1.13 23.52
C ARG A 319 -2.99 2.54 24.03
N SER A 320 -2.56 3.58 23.33
CA SER A 320 -2.80 4.98 23.71
C SER A 320 -4.13 5.54 23.19
N ILE A 321 -4.86 4.78 22.39
CA ILE A 321 -6.08 5.22 21.68
C ILE A 321 -7.37 4.43 22.11
#